data_1d4346538172c6c719d5562a7f196a1b
#
_entry.id   1d4346538172c6c719d5562a7f196a1b
#
_cell.length_a   1.000
_cell.length_b   1.000
_cell.length_c   1.000
_cell.angle_alpha   90.00
_cell.angle_beta   90.00
_cell.angle_gamma   90.00
#
_symmetry.space_group_name_H-M   'P 1'
#
loop_
_entity.id
_entity.type
_entity.pdbx_description
1 polymer ?
#
loop_
_entity_poly.entity_id
_entity_poly.type
_entity_poly.pdbx_seq_one_letter_code
_entity_poly.pdbx_strand_id
1 'polypeptide(L)'
;MTDGMITVYDPTAAPRASGASLAARPSDLAGKTVGILDNGKANAGMLMAAVTDLLKQQYGVANVIVRKKPVAGPASPQVIADFKQECAAVLVGSAD
;
A
#
# COMPACT_ATOMS: atom_id res chain seq x y z
N MET A 1 -3.36 -17.09 -22.94
CA MET A 1 -3.74 -16.87 -23.45
C MET A 1 -4.00 -17.19 -23.87
N THR A 2 -3.66 -16.91 -23.54
CA THR A 2 -4.01 -16.78 -24.05
C THR A 2 -4.17 -17.15 -24.57
N ASP A 3 -3.92 -16.77 -24.66
CA ASP A 3 -4.19 -16.60 -25.30
C ASP A 3 -4.45 -16.81 -25.78
N GLY A 4 -4.49 -16.55 -25.94
CA GLY A 4 -4.72 -16.09 -26.47
C GLY A 4 -4.85 -15.85 -26.86
N MET A 5 -4.78 -15.66 -27.37
CA MET A 5 -4.78 -15.12 -27.71
C MET A 5 -4.99 -14.45 -27.99
N ILE A 6 -5.11 -14.18 -28.12
CA ILE A 6 -5.26 -13.29 -28.28
C ILE A 6 -4.62 -12.56 -28.15
N THR A 7 -4.52 -11.94 -28.76
CA THR A 7 -3.73 -11.28 -28.56
C THR A 7 -3.86 -10.34 -27.91
N VAL A 8 -4.17 -10.36 -27.44
CA VAL A 8 -4.42 -9.51 -26.69
C VAL A 8 -3.32 -9.28 -25.99
N TYR A 9 -3.00 -8.29 -25.86
CA TYR A 9 -2.03 -7.96 -25.22
C TYR A 9 -2.15 -8.29 -23.82
N ASP A 10 -1.22 -8.88 -23.29
CA ASP A 10 -1.25 -9.27 -21.94
C ASP A 10 -0.67 -8.13 -21.12
N PRO A 11 -1.47 -7.47 -20.38
CA PRO A 11 -0.98 -6.35 -19.62
C PRO A 11 0.03 -6.72 -18.56
N THR A 12 0.14 -7.98 -18.26
CA THR A 12 1.10 -8.31 -17.25
C THR A 12 2.38 -8.78 -17.86
N ALA A 13 2.42 -8.90 -19.13
CA ALA A 13 3.49 -9.49 -19.68
C ALA A 13 4.67 -8.74 -19.46
N ALA A 14 5.05 -8.02 -19.87
CA ALA A 14 6.18 -7.41 -19.97
C ALA A 14 6.48 -6.61 -18.87
N PRO A 15 6.82 -7.10 -17.96
CA PRO A 15 7.10 -6.31 -16.89
C PRO A 15 8.20 -5.51 -17.35
N ARG A 16 8.11 -4.37 -17.50
CA ARG A 16 9.02 -3.60 -17.87
C ARG A 16 10.02 -3.73 -16.96
N ALA A 17 10.96 -3.86 -17.21
CA ALA A 17 12.05 -3.92 -16.44
C ALA A 17 12.37 -2.63 -15.86
N SER A 18 11.60 -2.19 -15.08
CA SER A 18 11.76 -0.87 -14.55
C SER A 18 12.75 -0.80 -13.43
N GLY A 19 13.26 -1.90 -12.99
CA GLY A 19 14.13 -1.87 -11.84
C GLY A 19 13.37 -1.86 -10.54
N ALA A 20 12.08 -1.75 -10.58
CA ALA A 20 11.31 -1.80 -9.37
C ALA A 20 11.09 -3.24 -8.96
N SER A 21 11.07 -3.51 -7.71
CA SER A 21 10.73 -4.82 -7.19
C SER A 21 9.69 -4.66 -6.12
N LEU A 22 8.98 -5.74 -5.85
CA LEU A 22 8.01 -5.71 -4.76
C LEU A 22 8.73 -5.67 -3.44
N ALA A 23 8.13 -4.96 -2.49
CA ALA A 23 8.64 -4.97 -1.14
C ALA A 23 8.53 -6.37 -0.56
N ALA A 24 9.43 -6.71 0.33
CA ALA A 24 9.36 -7.99 1.00
C ALA A 24 8.13 -8.04 1.88
N ARG A 25 7.46 -9.17 1.90
CA ARG A 25 6.30 -9.32 2.76
C ARG A 25 6.75 -9.59 4.18
N PRO A 26 6.13 -8.95 5.16
CA PRO A 26 6.41 -9.31 6.53
C PRO A 26 5.88 -10.72 6.81
N SER A 27 6.53 -11.45 7.68
CA SER A 27 6.09 -12.81 8.01
C SER A 27 4.76 -12.79 8.77
N ASP A 28 4.54 -11.78 9.58
CA ASP A 28 3.26 -11.57 10.24
C ASP A 28 3.17 -10.10 10.64
N LEU A 29 2.02 -9.70 11.14
CA LEU A 29 1.77 -8.31 11.54
C LEU A 29 1.62 -8.15 13.04
N ALA A 30 1.72 -9.21 13.80
CA ALA A 30 1.48 -9.14 15.24
C ALA A 30 2.49 -8.24 15.92
N GLY A 31 2.01 -7.30 16.70
CA GLY A 31 2.88 -6.37 17.41
C GLY A 31 3.54 -5.31 16.55
N LYS A 32 3.20 -5.25 15.27
CA LYS A 32 3.87 -4.34 14.35
C LYS A 32 3.05 -3.10 14.07
N THR A 33 3.67 -2.13 13.46
CA THR A 33 3.01 -0.88 13.06
C THR A 33 2.70 -0.94 11.57
N VAL A 34 1.48 -0.50 11.22
CA VAL A 34 1.05 -0.39 9.84
C VAL A 34 0.81 1.09 9.55
N GLY A 35 1.25 1.54 8.39
CA GLY A 35 1.04 2.91 7.97
C GLY A 35 -0.16 3.04 7.03
N ILE A 36 -0.75 4.20 7.03
CA ILE A 36 -1.77 4.58 6.06
C ILE A 36 -1.26 5.82 5.34
N LEU A 37 -1.17 5.75 4.03
CA LEU A 37 -0.88 6.91 3.20
C LEU A 37 -2.17 7.32 2.51
N ASP A 38 -2.80 8.37 3.05
CA ASP A 38 -4.08 8.86 2.56
C ASP A 38 -3.82 9.87 1.44
N ASN A 39 -4.32 9.58 0.25
CA ASN A 39 -4.10 10.46 -0.88
C ASN A 39 -5.17 11.56 -1.02
N GLY A 40 -6.01 11.72 -0.02
CA GLY A 40 -6.99 12.81 0.00
C GLY A 40 -8.25 12.57 -0.80
N LYS A 41 -8.38 11.42 -1.43
CA LYS A 41 -9.62 11.14 -2.17
C LYS A 41 -10.75 10.84 -1.20
N ALA A 42 -11.97 11.04 -1.67
CA ALA A 42 -13.14 10.88 -0.82
C ALA A 42 -13.17 9.49 -0.21
N ASN A 43 -13.40 9.41 1.08
CA ASN A 43 -13.53 8.18 1.84
C ASN A 43 -12.28 7.30 1.92
N ALA A 44 -11.16 7.74 1.35
CA ALA A 44 -9.94 6.93 1.39
C ALA A 44 -9.47 6.68 2.82
N GLY A 45 -9.40 7.71 3.61
CA GLY A 45 -8.96 7.57 5.00
C GLY A 45 -9.89 6.68 5.81
N MET A 46 -11.19 6.84 5.60
CA MET A 46 -12.17 6.03 6.32
C MET A 46 -12.06 4.57 5.95
N LEU A 47 -11.89 4.26 4.69
CA LEU A 47 -11.74 2.90 4.24
C LEU A 47 -10.48 2.25 4.82
N MET A 48 -9.38 2.96 4.74
CA MET A 48 -8.12 2.42 5.25
C MET A 48 -8.13 2.27 6.77
N ALA A 49 -8.80 3.16 7.47
CA ALA A 49 -8.97 3.02 8.91
C ALA A 49 -9.77 1.76 9.25
N ALA A 50 -10.81 1.49 8.49
CA ALA A 50 -11.61 0.29 8.71
C ALA A 50 -10.78 -0.98 8.47
N VAL A 51 -9.95 -0.97 7.44
CA VAL A 51 -9.08 -2.11 7.16
C VAL A 51 -8.09 -2.31 8.30
N THR A 52 -7.47 -1.23 8.78
CA THR A 52 -6.49 -1.36 9.86
C THR A 52 -7.12 -1.80 11.17
N ASP A 53 -8.38 -1.44 11.41
CA ASP A 53 -9.09 -1.94 12.59
C ASP A 53 -9.25 -3.46 12.50
N LEU A 54 -9.57 -3.99 11.33
CA LEU A 54 -9.63 -5.43 11.14
C LEU A 54 -8.26 -6.08 11.32
N LEU A 55 -7.21 -5.44 10.86
CA LEU A 55 -5.86 -5.96 11.05
C LEU A 55 -5.48 -6.00 12.52
N LYS A 56 -5.90 -5.02 13.30
CA LYS A 56 -5.66 -5.04 14.73
C LYS A 56 -6.40 -6.20 15.37
N GLN A 57 -7.65 -6.41 15.01
CA GLN A 57 -8.48 -7.44 15.62
C GLN A 57 -8.05 -8.84 15.23
N GLN A 58 -7.72 -9.05 13.98
CA GLN A 58 -7.46 -10.37 13.45
C GLN A 58 -6.00 -10.77 13.42
N TYR A 59 -5.12 -9.81 13.31
CA TYR A 59 -3.70 -10.09 13.13
C TYR A 59 -2.80 -9.44 14.18
N GLY A 60 -3.38 -8.75 15.13
CA GLY A 60 -2.62 -8.24 16.26
C GLY A 60 -1.74 -7.03 15.98
N VAL A 61 -2.08 -6.26 14.97
CA VAL A 61 -1.34 -5.01 14.68
C VAL A 61 -1.39 -4.12 15.93
N ALA A 62 -0.24 -3.62 16.33
CA ALA A 62 -0.14 -2.83 17.55
C ALA A 62 -0.45 -1.36 17.34
N ASN A 63 0.03 -0.77 16.26
CA ASN A 63 -0.13 0.66 16.02
C ASN A 63 -0.43 0.96 14.57
N VAL A 64 -1.06 2.09 14.34
CA VAL A 64 -1.32 2.59 12.98
C VAL A 64 -0.86 4.03 12.92
N ILE A 65 -0.10 4.36 11.89
CA ILE A 65 0.37 5.72 11.66
C ILE A 65 -0.25 6.22 10.38
N VAL A 66 -0.86 7.39 10.42
CA VAL A 66 -1.51 7.99 9.26
C VAL A 66 -0.71 9.17 8.76
N ARG A 67 -0.46 9.21 7.47
CA ARG A 67 0.15 10.37 6.82
C ARG A 67 -0.62 10.68 5.56
N LYS A 68 -0.52 11.90 5.09
CA LYS A 68 -1.26 12.35 3.92
C LYS A 68 -0.31 12.76 2.81
N LYS A 69 -0.79 12.68 1.59
CA LYS A 69 -0.09 13.21 0.43
C LYS A 69 -1.09 13.96 -0.42
N PRO A 70 -0.66 14.83 -1.34
CA PRO A 70 -1.57 15.47 -2.28
C PRO A 70 -2.30 14.42 -3.12
N VAL A 71 -3.46 14.76 -3.62
CA VAL A 71 -4.22 13.88 -4.51
C VAL A 71 -3.36 13.51 -5.71
N ALA A 72 -2.69 14.48 -6.28
CA ALA A 72 -1.77 14.25 -7.38
C ALA A 72 -0.35 14.43 -6.86
N GLY A 73 0.53 13.60 -7.33
CA GLY A 73 1.92 13.71 -6.94
C GLY A 73 2.33 12.72 -5.86
N PRO A 74 3.60 12.61 -5.63
CA PRO A 74 4.13 11.61 -4.71
C PRO A 74 4.06 12.07 -3.27
N ALA A 75 4.25 11.13 -2.36
CA ALA A 75 4.45 11.45 -0.95
C ALA A 75 5.78 12.19 -0.77
N SER A 76 5.85 13.01 0.26
CA SER A 76 7.10 13.72 0.53
C SER A 76 8.19 12.74 0.98
N PRO A 77 9.45 13.09 0.79
CA PRO A 77 10.55 12.25 1.25
C PRO A 77 10.49 11.96 2.75
N GLN A 78 10.03 12.92 3.54
CA GLN A 78 9.92 12.71 4.98
C GLN A 78 8.88 11.66 5.33
N VAL A 79 7.75 11.68 4.64
CA VAL A 79 6.71 10.68 4.86
C VAL A 79 7.21 9.29 4.50
N ILE A 80 7.92 9.19 3.39
CA ILE A 80 8.49 7.92 2.97
C ILE A 80 9.50 7.42 4.00
N ALA A 81 10.34 8.29 4.50
CA ALA A 81 11.33 7.92 5.51
C ALA A 81 10.66 7.46 6.80
N ASP A 82 9.60 8.15 7.23
CA ASP A 82 8.87 7.76 8.43
C ASP A 82 8.29 6.36 8.30
N PHE A 83 7.69 6.06 7.15
CA PHE A 83 7.13 4.73 6.94
C PHE A 83 8.20 3.66 6.89
N LYS A 84 9.31 3.93 6.23
CA LYS A 84 10.39 2.96 6.16
C LYS A 84 10.93 2.62 7.54
N GLN A 85 10.98 3.62 8.40
CA GLN A 85 11.58 3.44 9.71
C GLN A 85 10.63 2.78 10.69
N GLU A 86 9.35 3.06 10.60
CA GLU A 86 8.40 2.68 11.63
C GLU A 86 7.41 1.60 11.26
N CYS A 87 7.19 1.35 9.99
CA CYS A 87 6.10 0.47 9.57
C CYS A 87 6.58 -0.82 8.95
N ALA A 88 5.87 -1.90 9.26
CA ALA A 88 6.08 -3.18 8.61
C ALA A 88 5.37 -3.24 7.26
N ALA A 89 4.30 -2.49 7.11
CA ALA A 89 3.51 -2.44 5.89
C ALA A 89 2.78 -1.11 5.81
N VAL A 90 2.42 -0.68 4.63
CA VAL A 90 1.71 0.58 4.42
C VAL A 90 0.57 0.35 3.44
N LEU A 91 -0.59 0.89 3.79
CA LEU A 91 -1.74 0.92 2.88
C LEU A 91 -1.74 2.27 2.19
N VAL A 92 -1.87 2.24 0.88
CA VAL A 92 -1.93 3.47 0.09
C VAL A 92 -3.26 3.49 -0.64
N GLY A 93 -3.97 4.57 -0.58
CA GLY A 93 -5.26 4.66 -1.25
C GLY A 93 -5.83 6.05 -1.26
N SER A 94 -6.88 6.11 -1.98
CA SER A 94 -7.52 5.03 -2.72
C SER A 94 -7.18 5.13 -4.20
N ALA A 95 -7.17 3.98 -4.87
CA ALA A 95 -6.96 3.97 -6.32
C ALA A 95 -8.27 4.26 -7.03
N ASP A 96 -8.17 4.84 -8.19
CA ASP A 96 -9.34 5.07 -9.02
C ASP A 96 -9.58 3.93 -9.98
#